data_c587df2de5c745ebf2028eb5e23a8fd5
#
_entry.id   c587df2de5c745ebf2028eb5e23a8fd5
#
_cell.length_a   1.000
_cell.length_b   1.000
_cell.length_c   1.000
_cell.angle_alpha   90.00
_cell.angle_beta   90.00
_cell.angle_gamma   90.00
#
_symmetry.space_group_name_H-M   'P 1'
#
loop_
_entity.id
_entity.type
_entity.pdbx_description
1 polymer ?
#
loop_
_entity_poly.entity_id
_entity_poly.type
_entity_poly.pdbx_seq_one_letter_code
_entity_poly.pdbx_strand_id
1 'polypeptide(L)'
;FLDGVHTDDQGRDWIVEFKLRKRLTSYDMIAKARQTRWYAWAWRRETGRPVAGVIVEERLNEVPPEVRLNQDRSPSKVQSCRPEAYLAAFENTLRDPDEEVLAKLEQKRWQHRTPLLLTERELDEAGHQLASAGMLIHQLDTGLLYPVRNPSPMRCPGCAFKDACTDPTDTDLIDAMYRRTTPKRNRGELAHAA
;
A
#
# COMPACT_ATOMS: atom_id res chain seq x y z
N PHE A 1 -1.70 3.19 12.21
CA PHE A 1 -1.55 4.62 11.82
C PHE A 1 -2.23 4.80 10.48
N LEU A 2 -3.00 5.89 10.33
CA LEU A 2 -3.55 6.34 9.06
C LEU A 2 -2.54 7.29 8.42
N ASP A 3 -2.40 7.23 7.08
CA ASP A 3 -1.51 8.17 6.38
C ASP A 3 -2.12 9.56 6.31
N GLY A 4 -3.45 9.66 6.22
CA GLY A 4 -4.17 10.92 6.26
C GLY A 4 -5.69 10.77 6.29
N VAL A 5 -6.36 11.89 6.58
CA VAL A 5 -7.81 12.02 6.50
C VAL A 5 -8.12 13.35 5.81
N HIS A 6 -9.05 13.31 4.88
CA HIS A 6 -9.58 14.49 4.19
C HIS A 6 -11.09 14.58 4.45
N THR A 7 -11.57 15.74 4.85
CA THR A 7 -13.01 15.97 5.03
C THR A 7 -13.56 16.68 3.80
N ASP A 8 -14.61 16.14 3.19
CA ASP A 8 -15.26 16.73 2.03
C ASP A 8 -16.24 17.87 2.43
N ASP A 9 -16.77 18.56 1.42
CA ASP A 9 -17.70 19.68 1.61
C ASP A 9 -19.02 19.27 2.28
N GLN A 10 -19.30 17.97 2.34
CA GLN A 10 -20.47 17.42 3.05
C GLN A 10 -20.16 17.01 4.49
N GLY A 11 -18.94 17.30 4.97
CA GLY A 11 -18.49 16.97 6.32
C GLY A 11 -18.19 15.48 6.54
N ARG A 12 -18.05 14.69 5.47
CA ARG A 12 -17.70 13.28 5.54
C ARG A 12 -16.21 13.10 5.40
N ASP A 13 -15.65 12.15 6.12
CA ASP A 13 -14.22 11.85 6.08
C ASP A 13 -13.88 10.84 4.97
N TRP A 14 -12.75 11.08 4.32
CA TRP A 14 -12.09 10.17 3.40
C TRP A 14 -10.77 9.75 4.02
N ILE A 15 -10.57 8.45 4.18
CA ILE A 15 -9.29 7.91 4.62
C ILE A 15 -8.32 7.93 3.44
N VAL A 16 -7.16 8.53 3.63
CA VAL A 16 -6.13 8.60 2.59
C VAL A 16 -5.04 7.59 2.91
N GLU A 17 -4.71 6.76 1.95
CA GLU A 17 -3.68 5.73 2.04
C GLU A 17 -2.65 5.92 0.92
N PHE A 18 -1.38 6.13 1.27
CA PHE A 18 -0.27 6.28 0.33
C PHE A 18 0.47 4.96 0.13
N LYS A 19 0.72 4.60 -1.12
CA LYS A 19 1.45 3.38 -1.47
C LYS A 19 2.57 3.66 -2.46
N LEU A 20 3.79 3.24 -2.12
CA LEU A 20 4.89 3.11 -3.08
C LEU A 20 4.83 1.73 -3.73
N ARG A 21 4.85 1.69 -5.05
CA ARG A 21 4.66 0.46 -5.83
C ARG A 21 5.71 0.32 -6.92
N LYS A 22 6.06 -0.92 -7.24
CA LYS A 22 6.81 -1.23 -8.46
C LYS A 22 5.93 -1.14 -9.71
N ARG A 23 4.63 -1.37 -9.55
CA ARG A 23 3.60 -1.25 -10.60
C ARG A 23 2.32 -0.75 -9.96
N LEU A 24 1.60 0.13 -10.65
CA LEU A 24 0.30 0.60 -10.20
C LEU A 24 -0.71 -0.57 -10.17
N THR A 25 -1.56 -0.55 -9.18
CA THR A 25 -2.54 -1.63 -8.94
C THR A 25 -3.81 -1.34 -9.73
N SER A 26 -4.46 -2.37 -10.25
CA SER A 26 -5.77 -2.20 -10.89
C SER A 26 -6.84 -1.82 -9.87
N TYR A 27 -7.88 -1.12 -10.35
CA TYR A 27 -9.02 -0.73 -9.51
C TYR A 27 -9.61 -1.92 -8.74
N ASP A 28 -9.83 -3.06 -9.41
CA ASP A 28 -10.42 -4.26 -8.80
C ASP A 28 -9.60 -4.80 -7.63
N MET A 29 -8.28 -4.72 -7.72
CA MET A 29 -7.39 -5.15 -6.64
C MET A 29 -7.41 -4.18 -5.46
N ILE A 30 -7.48 -2.87 -5.73
CA ILE A 30 -7.61 -1.84 -4.71
C ILE A 30 -8.95 -1.99 -4.02
N ALA A 31 -10.04 -2.17 -4.78
CA ALA A 31 -11.39 -2.35 -4.25
C ALA A 31 -11.55 -3.60 -3.36
N LYS A 32 -10.75 -4.63 -3.57
CA LYS A 32 -10.72 -5.85 -2.75
C LYS A 32 -9.79 -5.76 -1.54
N ALA A 33 -9.01 -4.69 -1.39
CA ALA A 33 -8.08 -4.53 -0.28
C ALA A 33 -8.83 -4.39 1.05
N ARG A 34 -8.55 -5.28 2.00
CA ARG A 34 -9.22 -5.27 3.32
C ARG A 34 -8.71 -4.16 4.23
N GLN A 35 -7.41 -3.87 4.17
CA GLN A 35 -6.73 -2.92 5.06
C GLN A 35 -7.41 -1.54 5.05
N THR A 36 -7.70 -1.01 3.88
CA THR A 36 -8.32 0.32 3.72
C THR A 36 -9.72 0.39 4.30
N ARG A 37 -10.51 -0.68 4.13
CA ARG A 37 -11.86 -0.78 4.72
C ARG A 37 -11.81 -0.89 6.24
N TRP A 38 -10.85 -1.63 6.79
CA TRP A 38 -10.63 -1.72 8.22
C TRP A 38 -10.24 -0.38 8.84
N TYR A 39 -9.41 0.41 8.15
CA TYR A 39 -9.06 1.76 8.58
C TYR A 39 -10.29 2.68 8.58
N ALA A 40 -11.10 2.65 7.52
CA ALA A 40 -12.32 3.44 7.43
C ALA A 40 -13.33 3.09 8.53
N TRP A 41 -13.53 1.78 8.78
CA TRP A 41 -14.38 1.32 9.88
C TRP A 41 -13.86 1.75 11.24
N ALA A 42 -12.56 1.57 11.50
CA ALA A 42 -11.95 1.94 12.78
C ALA A 42 -12.05 3.44 13.04
N TRP A 43 -11.80 4.27 12.01
CA TRP A 43 -11.95 5.72 12.10
C TRP A 43 -13.38 6.12 12.44
N ARG A 44 -14.37 5.58 11.71
CA ARG A 44 -15.79 5.83 12.02
C ARG A 44 -16.15 5.46 13.46
N ARG A 45 -15.70 4.31 13.91
CA ARG A 45 -15.97 3.81 15.26
C ARG A 45 -15.33 4.69 16.34
N GLU A 46 -14.11 5.15 16.14
CA GLU A 46 -13.37 5.94 17.10
C GLU A 46 -13.88 7.38 17.19
N THR A 47 -14.21 7.96 16.04
CA THR A 47 -14.56 9.39 15.97
C THR A 47 -16.05 9.66 15.96
N GLY A 48 -16.88 8.66 15.64
CA GLY A 48 -18.33 8.82 15.40
C GLY A 48 -18.65 9.61 14.13
N ARG A 49 -17.65 9.98 13.30
CA ARG A 49 -17.85 10.81 12.10
C ARG A 49 -18.22 9.93 10.90
N PRO A 50 -19.07 10.46 9.99
CA PRO A 50 -19.41 9.74 8.77
C PRO A 50 -18.19 9.61 7.85
N VAL A 51 -17.98 8.40 7.31
CA VAL A 51 -16.90 8.10 6.36
C VAL A 51 -17.49 7.91 4.98
N ALA A 52 -17.04 8.69 4.00
CA ALA A 52 -17.46 8.58 2.60
C ALA A 52 -16.74 7.42 1.88
N GLY A 53 -15.49 7.16 2.25
CA GLY A 53 -14.70 6.14 1.59
C GLY A 53 -13.21 6.24 1.86
N VAL A 54 -12.45 5.69 0.93
CA VAL A 54 -10.98 5.66 0.97
C VAL A 54 -10.43 6.22 -0.33
N ILE A 55 -9.37 7.00 -0.23
CA ILE A 55 -8.58 7.46 -1.37
C ILE A 55 -7.23 6.73 -1.30
N VAL A 56 -6.97 5.85 -2.27
CA VAL A 56 -5.66 5.20 -2.38
C VAL A 56 -4.82 5.98 -3.37
N GLU A 57 -3.72 6.56 -2.90
CA GLU A 57 -2.72 7.23 -3.73
C GLU A 57 -1.52 6.32 -3.92
N GLU A 58 -1.34 5.83 -5.13
CA GLU A 58 -0.19 5.02 -5.49
C GLU A 58 0.83 5.85 -6.27
N ARG A 59 2.10 5.67 -5.95
CA ARG A 59 3.22 6.20 -6.72
C ARG A 59 4.18 5.08 -7.08
N LEU A 60 4.73 5.16 -8.30
CA LEU A 60 5.81 4.24 -8.68
C LEU A 60 7.06 4.54 -7.87
N ASN A 61 7.66 3.50 -7.33
CA ASN A 61 8.95 3.56 -6.63
C ASN A 61 10.10 3.53 -7.65
N GLU A 62 10.02 4.43 -8.64
CA GLU A 62 11.03 4.62 -9.68
C GLU A 62 11.33 6.10 -9.80
N VAL A 63 12.59 6.44 -9.88
CA VAL A 63 13.00 7.79 -10.31
C VAL A 63 12.80 7.85 -11.83
N PRO A 64 12.00 8.80 -12.34
CA PRO A 64 11.87 8.97 -13.78
C PRO A 64 13.23 9.18 -14.41
N PRO A 65 13.57 8.45 -15.48
CA PRO A 65 14.83 8.66 -16.17
C PRO A 65 14.95 10.11 -16.71
N GLU A 66 16.16 10.56 -16.86
CA GLU A 66 16.42 11.81 -17.58
C GLU A 66 16.09 11.66 -19.08
N VAL A 67 15.97 12.81 -19.75
CA VAL A 67 15.73 12.84 -21.18
C VAL A 67 16.91 12.20 -21.91
N ARG A 68 16.64 11.19 -22.71
CA ARG A 68 17.65 10.56 -23.55
C ARG A 68 17.94 11.46 -24.74
N LEU A 69 19.22 11.81 -24.93
CA LEU A 69 19.69 12.63 -26.05
C LEU A 69 20.42 11.74 -27.08
N ASN A 70 20.29 12.11 -28.33
CA ASN A 70 21.10 11.60 -29.45
C ASN A 70 22.54 12.17 -29.43
N GLN A 71 23.40 11.72 -30.34
CA GLN A 71 24.79 12.23 -30.47
C GLN A 71 24.84 13.71 -30.78
N ASP A 72 23.89 14.25 -31.55
CA ASP A 72 23.73 15.67 -31.89
C ASP A 72 23.07 16.48 -30.78
N ARG A 73 22.91 15.90 -29.58
CA ARG A 73 22.22 16.48 -28.41
C ARG A 73 20.71 16.76 -28.60
N SER A 74 20.13 16.34 -29.71
CA SER A 74 18.67 16.39 -29.86
C SER A 74 17.99 15.32 -29.00
N PRO A 75 16.76 15.54 -28.48
CA PRO A 75 16.01 14.52 -27.79
C PRO A 75 15.74 13.31 -28.69
N SER A 76 16.00 12.10 -28.17
CA SER A 76 15.75 10.86 -28.88
C SER A 76 14.25 10.60 -29.03
N LYS A 77 13.87 9.88 -30.09
CA LYS A 77 12.49 9.38 -30.25
C LYS A 77 12.11 8.27 -29.27
N VAL A 78 13.09 7.63 -28.62
CA VAL A 78 12.86 6.60 -27.61
C VAL A 78 13.05 7.20 -26.23
N GLN A 79 11.96 7.58 -25.60
CA GLN A 79 11.94 8.22 -24.29
C GLN A 79 11.21 7.38 -23.24
N SER A 80 11.59 7.58 -21.96
CA SER A 80 10.89 7.02 -20.80
C SER A 80 10.85 8.00 -19.61
N CYS A 81 11.27 9.25 -19.84
CA CYS A 81 11.23 10.36 -18.89
C CYS A 81 9.79 10.83 -18.63
N ARG A 82 9.64 11.87 -17.81
CA ARG A 82 8.34 12.55 -17.66
C ARG A 82 8.05 13.42 -18.89
N PRO A 83 6.75 13.60 -19.25
CA PRO A 83 6.36 14.48 -20.33
C PRO A 83 6.93 15.89 -20.18
N GLU A 84 6.88 16.45 -18.96
CA GLU A 84 7.36 17.80 -18.67
C GLU A 84 8.87 17.93 -18.92
N ALA A 85 9.65 16.91 -18.55
CA ALA A 85 11.10 16.88 -18.80
C ALA A 85 11.41 16.79 -20.30
N TYR A 86 10.60 16.02 -21.04
CA TYR A 86 10.74 15.95 -22.50
C TYR A 86 10.44 17.28 -23.17
N LEU A 87 9.36 17.96 -22.78
CA LEU A 87 9.02 19.29 -23.30
C LEU A 87 10.09 20.33 -22.96
N ALA A 88 10.58 20.36 -21.72
CA ALA A 88 11.63 21.26 -21.28
C ALA A 88 12.93 21.12 -22.09
N ALA A 89 13.23 19.94 -22.63
CA ALA A 89 14.39 19.70 -23.47
C ALA A 89 14.32 20.42 -24.85
N PHE A 90 13.14 20.92 -25.23
CA PHE A 90 12.91 21.68 -26.46
C PHE A 90 12.82 23.20 -26.26
N GLU A 91 12.70 23.71 -25.03
CA GLU A 91 12.48 25.13 -24.73
C GLU A 91 13.54 26.06 -25.34
N ASN A 92 14.77 25.57 -25.53
CA ASN A 92 15.87 26.35 -26.10
C ASN A 92 16.29 25.82 -27.48
N THR A 93 15.42 25.11 -28.17
CA THR A 93 15.71 24.59 -29.52
C THR A 93 14.74 25.19 -30.54
N LEU A 94 15.15 25.19 -31.82
CA LEU A 94 14.25 25.55 -32.93
C LEU A 94 13.41 24.38 -33.45
N ARG A 95 13.35 23.27 -32.68
CA ARG A 95 12.66 22.07 -33.06
C ARG A 95 11.42 21.89 -32.15
N ASP A 96 10.36 21.42 -32.73
CA ASP A 96 9.14 21.05 -31.97
C ASP A 96 9.28 19.64 -31.39
N PRO A 97 8.64 19.37 -30.23
CA PRO A 97 8.52 18.04 -29.68
C PRO A 97 7.78 17.10 -30.63
N ASP A 98 8.22 15.84 -30.69
CA ASP A 98 7.53 14.80 -31.44
C ASP A 98 6.24 14.40 -30.69
N GLU A 99 5.06 14.69 -31.32
CA GLU A 99 3.74 14.47 -30.72
C GLU A 99 3.49 13.00 -30.40
N GLU A 100 4.01 12.06 -31.22
CA GLU A 100 3.83 10.63 -30.97
C GLU A 100 4.62 10.17 -29.73
N VAL A 101 5.82 10.72 -29.54
CA VAL A 101 6.63 10.48 -28.34
C VAL A 101 5.92 11.05 -27.11
N LEU A 102 5.43 12.28 -27.21
CA LEU A 102 4.71 12.93 -26.12
C LEU A 102 3.47 12.14 -25.72
N ALA A 103 2.64 11.74 -26.68
CA ALA A 103 1.45 10.92 -26.44
C ALA A 103 1.78 9.59 -25.73
N LYS A 104 2.90 8.95 -26.08
CA LYS A 104 3.36 7.73 -25.40
C LYS A 104 3.81 8.00 -23.96
N LEU A 105 4.49 9.12 -23.72
CA LEU A 105 4.92 9.51 -22.39
C LEU A 105 3.74 9.86 -21.47
N GLU A 106 2.72 10.54 -21.98
CA GLU A 106 1.50 10.89 -21.27
C GLU A 106 0.68 9.66 -20.86
N GLN A 107 0.76 8.57 -21.61
CA GLN A 107 0.13 7.30 -21.25
C GLN A 107 0.80 6.63 -20.05
N LYS A 108 2.07 6.92 -19.77
CA LYS A 108 2.79 6.35 -18.64
C LYS A 108 2.40 7.07 -17.35
N ARG A 109 1.55 6.43 -16.57
CA ARG A 109 1.14 6.94 -15.26
C ARG A 109 2.23 6.69 -14.22
N TRP A 110 2.74 7.73 -13.60
CA TRP A 110 3.69 7.67 -12.49
C TRP A 110 3.01 7.64 -11.12
N GLN A 111 1.79 8.10 -11.09
CA GLN A 111 0.94 8.12 -9.91
C GLN A 111 -0.50 7.83 -10.30
N HIS A 112 -1.23 7.26 -9.37
CA HIS A 112 -2.65 6.97 -9.55
C HIS A 112 -3.39 7.26 -8.24
N ARG A 113 -4.46 8.03 -8.33
CA ARG A 113 -5.36 8.31 -7.22
C ARG A 113 -6.67 7.59 -7.48
N THR A 114 -7.03 6.67 -6.61
CA THR A 114 -8.23 5.85 -6.73
C THR A 114 -9.16 6.12 -5.57
N PRO A 115 -10.24 6.87 -5.76
CA PRO A 115 -11.29 6.98 -4.76
C PRO A 115 -12.16 5.72 -4.76
N LEU A 116 -12.42 5.19 -3.57
CA LEU A 116 -13.33 4.08 -3.31
C LEU A 116 -14.45 4.59 -2.39
N LEU A 117 -15.64 4.72 -2.90
CA LEU A 117 -16.83 4.96 -2.07
C LEU A 117 -17.12 3.70 -1.26
N LEU A 118 -17.45 3.88 0.02
CA LEU A 118 -17.84 2.80 0.90
C LEU A 118 -19.25 3.05 1.43
N THR A 119 -20.07 2.02 1.37
CA THR A 119 -21.40 2.02 1.97
C THR A 119 -21.30 1.66 3.46
N GLU A 120 -22.32 2.05 4.24
CA GLU A 120 -22.44 1.66 5.65
C GLU A 120 -22.35 0.14 5.84
N ARG A 121 -22.99 -0.60 4.94
CA ARG A 121 -22.94 -2.07 4.96
C ARG A 121 -21.52 -2.61 4.78
N GLU A 122 -20.73 -2.04 3.88
CA GLU A 122 -19.32 -2.46 3.65
C GLU A 122 -18.44 -2.12 4.85
N LEU A 123 -18.71 -1.00 5.51
CA LEU A 123 -18.02 -0.63 6.75
C LEU A 123 -18.36 -1.59 7.89
N ASP A 124 -19.63 -1.95 8.06
CA ASP A 124 -20.05 -2.91 9.08
C ASP A 124 -19.48 -4.31 8.82
N GLU A 125 -19.48 -4.76 7.56
CA GLU A 125 -18.85 -6.01 7.16
C GLU A 125 -17.35 -6.01 7.46
N ALA A 126 -16.64 -4.90 7.21
CA ALA A 126 -15.24 -4.77 7.57
C ALA A 126 -15.00 -4.90 9.07
N GLY A 127 -15.88 -4.34 9.89
CA GLY A 127 -15.86 -4.49 11.34
C GLY A 127 -16.07 -5.93 11.80
N HIS A 128 -17.03 -6.63 11.22
CA HIS A 128 -17.25 -8.06 11.51
C HIS A 128 -16.05 -8.92 11.11
N GLN A 129 -15.43 -8.65 9.95
CA GLN A 129 -14.23 -9.37 9.53
C GLN A 129 -13.07 -9.13 10.50
N LEU A 130 -12.89 -7.90 10.98
CA LEU A 130 -11.83 -7.56 11.92
C LEU A 130 -12.07 -8.22 13.28
N ALA A 131 -13.31 -8.22 13.77
CA ALA A 131 -13.68 -8.91 15.00
C ALA A 131 -13.43 -10.42 14.90
N SER A 132 -13.81 -11.05 13.78
CA SER A 132 -13.57 -12.47 13.53
C SER A 132 -12.07 -12.80 13.50
N ALA A 133 -11.26 -11.95 12.89
CA ALA A 133 -9.81 -12.12 12.90
C ALA A 133 -9.22 -12.00 14.32
N GLY A 134 -9.72 -11.04 15.12
CA GLY A 134 -9.34 -10.88 16.53
C GLY A 134 -9.71 -12.09 17.38
N MET A 135 -10.90 -12.65 17.19
CA MET A 135 -11.32 -13.87 17.87
C MET A 135 -10.43 -15.06 17.51
N LEU A 136 -10.09 -15.22 16.24
CA LEU A 136 -9.19 -16.29 15.78
C LEU A 136 -7.80 -16.17 16.42
N ILE A 137 -7.23 -14.95 16.44
CA ILE A 137 -5.95 -14.70 17.12
C ILE A 137 -6.04 -15.05 18.61
N HIS A 138 -7.10 -14.61 19.28
CA HIS A 138 -7.31 -14.93 20.69
C HIS A 138 -7.39 -16.45 20.95
N GLN A 139 -8.09 -17.19 20.12
CA GLN A 139 -8.18 -18.66 20.23
C GLN A 139 -6.83 -19.35 20.00
N LEU A 140 -6.00 -18.83 19.10
CA LEU A 140 -4.63 -19.30 18.89
C LEU A 140 -3.74 -18.99 20.11
N ASP A 141 -3.83 -17.78 20.65
CA ASP A 141 -3.04 -17.35 21.81
C ASP A 141 -3.39 -18.10 23.08
N THR A 142 -4.65 -18.48 23.24
CA THR A 142 -5.15 -19.25 24.41
C THR A 142 -5.01 -20.76 24.25
N GLY A 143 -4.49 -21.22 23.13
CA GLY A 143 -4.31 -22.66 22.84
C GLY A 143 -5.61 -23.42 22.55
N LEU A 144 -6.74 -22.72 22.36
CA LEU A 144 -8.00 -23.32 21.95
C LEU A 144 -7.97 -23.80 20.50
N LEU A 145 -7.13 -23.18 19.68
CA LEU A 145 -6.85 -23.60 18.31
C LEU A 145 -5.35 -23.77 18.11
N TYR A 146 -4.99 -24.79 17.36
CA TYR A 146 -3.62 -24.96 16.91
C TYR A 146 -3.38 -24.15 15.60
N PRO A 147 -2.22 -23.49 15.46
CA PRO A 147 -1.89 -22.80 14.23
C PRO A 147 -1.81 -23.81 13.08
N VAL A 148 -2.61 -23.55 12.04
CA VAL A 148 -2.58 -24.35 10.81
C VAL A 148 -1.44 -23.87 9.93
N ARG A 149 -0.53 -24.79 9.61
CA ARG A 149 0.52 -24.50 8.62
C ARG A 149 -0.12 -24.28 7.25
N ASN A 150 0.27 -23.21 6.59
CA ASN A 150 -0.17 -22.93 5.23
C ASN A 150 1.04 -22.94 4.28
N PRO A 151 1.55 -24.13 3.92
CA PRO A 151 2.71 -24.22 3.04
C PRO A 151 2.40 -23.63 1.67
N SER A 152 3.31 -22.82 1.17
CA SER A 152 3.21 -22.18 -0.14
C SER A 152 4.50 -22.38 -0.92
N PRO A 153 4.44 -22.93 -2.14
CA PRO A 153 5.62 -23.08 -2.99
C PRO A 153 6.34 -21.78 -3.29
N MET A 154 5.62 -20.65 -3.24
CA MET A 154 6.19 -19.33 -3.53
C MET A 154 6.77 -18.63 -2.30
N ARG A 155 6.27 -18.91 -1.10
CA ARG A 155 6.65 -18.19 0.13
C ARG A 155 7.60 -18.99 1.02
N CYS A 156 7.41 -20.29 1.12
CA CYS A 156 8.20 -21.14 2.00
C CYS A 156 9.69 -21.19 1.66
N PRO A 157 10.15 -21.18 0.41
CA PRO A 157 11.58 -21.21 0.11
C PRO A 157 12.37 -20.02 0.69
N GLY A 158 11.74 -18.85 0.79
CA GLY A 158 12.34 -17.63 1.36
C GLY A 158 11.90 -17.30 2.78
N CYS A 159 11.21 -18.20 3.46
CA CYS A 159 10.69 -17.96 4.78
C CYS A 159 11.78 -18.08 5.86
N ALA A 160 11.98 -17.03 6.65
CA ALA A 160 12.94 -17.03 7.77
C ALA A 160 12.59 -18.06 8.86
N PHE A 161 11.34 -18.54 8.93
CA PHE A 161 10.86 -19.50 9.92
C PHE A 161 10.66 -20.91 9.35
N LYS A 162 11.30 -21.22 8.21
CA LYS A 162 11.11 -22.48 7.51
C LYS A 162 11.41 -23.69 8.42
N ASP A 163 12.54 -23.66 9.13
CA ASP A 163 13.00 -24.78 9.93
C ASP A 163 12.11 -24.97 11.16
N ALA A 164 11.78 -23.90 11.88
CA ALA A 164 10.80 -23.94 12.98
C ALA A 164 9.40 -24.39 12.52
N CYS A 165 9.01 -24.10 11.28
CA CYS A 165 7.76 -24.56 10.73
C CYS A 165 7.80 -26.05 10.36
N THR A 166 8.96 -26.61 10.07
CA THR A 166 9.12 -28.04 9.75
C THR A 166 8.99 -28.89 10.99
N ASP A 167 9.61 -28.50 12.09
CA ASP A 167 9.48 -29.16 13.38
C ASP A 167 9.25 -28.14 14.53
N PRO A 168 7.98 -27.80 14.78
CA PRO A 168 7.65 -26.82 15.83
C PRO A 168 7.78 -27.40 17.27
N THR A 169 8.04 -28.70 17.40
CA THR A 169 8.19 -29.37 18.70
C THR A 169 9.64 -29.36 19.19
N ASP A 170 10.59 -29.14 18.30
CA ASP A 170 12.00 -28.97 18.65
C ASP A 170 12.27 -27.58 19.22
N THR A 171 12.02 -27.43 20.51
CA THR A 171 12.22 -26.15 21.23
C THR A 171 13.68 -25.76 21.28
N ASP A 172 14.62 -26.73 21.33
CA ASP A 172 16.04 -26.48 21.40
C ASP A 172 16.56 -25.90 20.07
N LEU A 173 16.08 -26.45 18.96
CA LEU A 173 16.35 -25.89 17.63
C LEU A 173 15.80 -24.48 17.48
N ILE A 174 14.57 -24.25 17.94
CA ILE A 174 13.92 -22.95 17.87
C ILE A 174 14.70 -21.92 18.69
N ASP A 175 15.08 -22.23 19.92
CA ASP A 175 15.81 -21.32 20.80
C ASP A 175 17.25 -21.09 20.32
N ALA A 176 17.87 -22.04 19.64
CA ALA A 176 19.18 -21.89 19.03
C ALA A 176 19.17 -21.00 17.77
N MET A 177 18.13 -21.12 16.94
CA MET A 177 18.04 -20.42 15.66
C MET A 177 17.29 -19.08 15.73
N TYR A 178 16.40 -18.91 16.69
CA TYR A 178 15.50 -17.74 16.74
C TYR A 178 15.61 -17.03 18.08
N ARG A 179 15.91 -15.74 18.01
CA ARG A 179 15.90 -14.88 19.19
C ARG A 179 14.49 -14.36 19.45
N ARG A 180 13.94 -14.61 20.63
CA ARG A 180 12.70 -13.94 21.06
C ARG A 180 12.96 -12.44 21.14
N THR A 181 12.35 -11.67 20.29
CA THR A 181 12.35 -10.21 20.39
C THR A 181 11.05 -9.77 21.03
N THR A 182 11.15 -9.04 22.13
CA THR A 182 9.99 -8.30 22.63
C THR A 182 9.61 -7.31 21.54
N PRO A 183 8.35 -7.31 21.04
CA PRO A 183 7.92 -6.31 20.09
C PRO A 183 8.28 -4.95 20.68
N LYS A 184 9.09 -4.16 20.00
CA LYS A 184 9.22 -2.74 20.32
C LYS A 184 7.84 -2.14 20.11
N ARG A 185 7.04 -2.11 21.15
CA ARG A 185 5.89 -1.21 21.18
C ARG A 185 6.51 0.17 20.99
N ASN A 186 6.37 0.73 19.81
CA ASN A 186 6.45 2.17 19.66
C ASN A 186 5.32 2.70 20.54
N ARG A 187 5.63 2.92 21.79
CA ARG A 187 4.85 3.80 22.65
C ARG A 187 5.06 5.20 22.09
N GLY A 188 4.36 5.53 21.01
CA GLY A 188 3.90 6.87 20.84
C GLY A 188 3.03 7.11 22.07
N GLU A 189 3.54 7.90 22.99
CA GLU A 189 2.77 8.39 24.10
C GLU A 189 1.51 9.02 23.52
N LEU A 190 0.40 8.33 23.71
CA LEU A 190 -0.89 8.98 23.73
C LEU A 190 -0.81 9.91 24.94
N ALA A 191 -0.34 11.14 24.72
CA ALA A 191 -0.54 12.23 25.63
C ALA A 191 -2.05 12.38 25.76
N HIS A 192 -2.59 11.81 26.82
CA HIS A 192 -3.94 12.06 27.25
C HIS A 192 -4.03 13.53 27.62
N ALA A 193 -4.69 14.29 26.77
CA ALA A 193 -5.37 15.49 27.24
C ALA A 193 -6.54 15.00 28.10
N ALA A 194 -6.38 15.18 29.40
CA ALA A 194 -7.49 15.13 30.36
C ALA A 194 -8.38 16.34 30.16
#